data_da1ed8a0a52bf68b36c840dd7c50a177
#
_entry.id   da1ed8a0a52bf68b36c840dd7c50a177
#
_cell.length_a   1.000
_cell.length_b   1.000
_cell.length_c   1.000
_cell.angle_alpha   90.00
_cell.angle_beta   90.00
_cell.angle_gamma   90.00
#
_symmetry.space_group_name_H-M   'P 1'
#
loop_
_entity.id
_entity.type
_entity.pdbx_description
1 polymer ?
#
loop_
_entity_poly.entity_id
_entity_poly.type
_entity_poly.pdbx_seq_one_letter_code
_entity_poly.pdbx_strand_id
1 'polypeptide(L)'
;MKYISIAVLALVLIGGGAWYYTNNMHSMMNMDGMMMGQEIPEKENLSILHDSDVPEVKPTEVVELKDGDTFDLTASIVKQKVGNREVKRLAYNGQIPGPILKVEKGSEVTVNFTNNIDMETSLHSHGLRGDWQMDGAVPITPPVEIGETFSYQLEFPDTGVFWYHPHVREDYQQDMGLYGNMIVEEDGYWNEVDQEEYLIIDDLLEDGEYNRAMVTNTLMGRFGDTLLINDTEDYELTVNQGEITRAFITNVANTRTFELEFEGAEMKLVGGDLGRIEQEEMIEHQIIAPAERYIIELYYDTPGTYAIDHRGESIGTVTVQPSGTNQQAEFSQLRSNAGDYAELRANTSALLAKAPDKNLRLDIEMKGMGGMQMMQQMMGGDSDGETVNLMGMEMNREQAIEHCQMMPGMAGCEPFLNAEEESDSMGGMVMGGDEEHSEDGIEWEDDMAMMNNMSNDEMMEWVIEDTDTGAKNDEIDWSFETGDLVKVRVYNDENGMHPMQHPLHFHGQRFVVLATDDELNENMQWKDTVLIPKGQTVDLLVDMSNPGKWMAHCHIAEHLHSGMMFNFEVK
;
A
#
# COMPACT_ATOMS: atom_id res chain seq x y z
N MET A 1 -51.16 35.88 45.51
CA MET A 1 -49.97 35.86 44.61
C MET A 1 -49.04 34.65 44.80
N LYS A 2 -48.95 34.01 45.93
CA LYS A 2 -48.06 32.82 46.14
C LYS A 2 -48.52 31.54 45.42
N TYR A 3 -49.79 31.36 45.15
CA TYR A 3 -50.32 30.15 44.47
C TYR A 3 -50.23 30.18 42.94
N ILE A 4 -50.18 31.37 42.35
CA ILE A 4 -50.02 31.53 40.88
C ILE A 4 -48.57 31.23 40.43
N SER A 5 -47.60 31.58 41.26
CA SER A 5 -46.19 31.29 40.97
C SER A 5 -45.84 29.81 41.04
N ILE A 6 -46.49 29.02 41.88
CA ILE A 6 -46.26 27.57 41.97
C ILE A 6 -46.90 26.84 40.80
N ALA A 7 -48.08 27.28 40.31
CA ALA A 7 -48.73 26.66 39.16
C ALA A 7 -47.98 26.91 37.86
N VAL A 8 -47.39 28.09 37.68
CA VAL A 8 -46.56 28.42 36.49
C VAL A 8 -45.24 27.63 36.51
N LEU A 9 -44.62 27.45 37.68
CA LEU A 9 -43.40 26.63 37.81
C LEU A 9 -43.67 25.15 37.51
N ALA A 10 -44.82 24.62 37.97
CA ALA A 10 -45.22 23.25 37.68
C ALA A 10 -45.53 23.03 36.20
N LEU A 11 -46.16 23.96 35.52
CA LEU A 11 -46.43 23.88 34.07
C LEU A 11 -45.15 23.99 33.21
N VAL A 12 -44.15 24.75 33.64
CA VAL A 12 -42.83 24.83 32.95
C VAL A 12 -42.05 23.55 33.15
N LEU A 13 -42.10 22.92 34.33
CA LEU A 13 -41.42 21.66 34.61
C LEU A 13 -42.10 20.47 33.88
N ILE A 14 -43.43 20.46 33.81
CA ILE A 14 -44.16 19.41 33.05
C ILE A 14 -44.01 19.61 31.57
N GLY A 15 -44.06 20.84 31.04
CA GLY A 15 -43.84 21.15 29.63
C GLY A 15 -42.40 20.92 29.19
N GLY A 16 -41.42 21.29 30.03
CA GLY A 16 -40.00 21.03 29.78
C GLY A 16 -39.65 19.55 29.85
N GLY A 17 -40.24 18.80 30.79
CA GLY A 17 -40.10 17.35 30.91
C GLY A 17 -40.75 16.61 29.72
N ALA A 18 -41.93 17.02 29.30
CA ALA A 18 -42.60 16.45 28.13
C ALA A 18 -41.84 16.73 26.82
N TRP A 19 -41.31 17.96 26.68
CA TRP A 19 -40.48 18.34 25.53
C TRP A 19 -39.16 17.57 25.52
N TYR A 20 -38.50 17.40 26.67
CA TYR A 20 -37.28 16.61 26.81
C TYR A 20 -37.55 15.12 26.53
N TYR A 21 -38.69 14.59 27.02
CA TYR A 21 -39.06 13.20 26.83
C TYR A 21 -39.47 12.90 25.37
N THR A 22 -40.22 13.81 24.71
CA THR A 22 -40.59 13.67 23.30
C THR A 22 -39.40 13.84 22.37
N ASN A 23 -38.46 14.75 22.63
CA ASN A 23 -37.25 14.88 21.84
C ASN A 23 -36.29 13.69 22.04
N ASN A 24 -36.15 13.16 23.25
CA ASN A 24 -35.35 11.96 23.46
C ASN A 24 -36.06 10.69 22.98
N MET A 25 -37.41 10.60 23.03
CA MET A 25 -38.13 9.49 22.40
C MET A 25 -38.04 9.52 20.87
N HIS A 26 -38.04 10.71 20.24
CA HIS A 26 -37.78 10.81 18.79
C HIS A 26 -36.33 10.42 18.46
N SER A 27 -35.39 10.68 19.33
CA SER A 27 -34.01 10.17 19.21
C SER A 27 -33.89 8.66 19.43
N MET A 28 -34.73 8.07 20.30
CA MET A 28 -34.74 6.61 20.54
C MET A 28 -35.59 5.82 19.52
N MET A 29 -36.58 6.45 18.88
CA MET A 29 -37.35 5.81 17.79
C MET A 29 -36.71 5.94 16.41
N ASN A 30 -35.63 6.67 16.28
CA ASN A 30 -34.80 6.72 15.05
C ASN A 30 -33.61 5.74 15.08
N MET A 31 -33.58 4.77 15.97
CA MET A 31 -32.56 3.72 15.92
C MET A 31 -32.74 2.75 14.72
N ASP A 32 -33.94 2.63 14.16
CA ASP A 32 -34.15 1.95 12.86
C ASP A 32 -33.75 2.84 11.67
N GLY A 33 -33.43 4.13 11.89
CA GLY A 33 -32.94 5.06 10.87
C GLY A 33 -31.45 5.33 10.94
N MET A 34 -30.74 4.83 11.96
CA MET A 34 -29.29 5.02 12.05
C MET A 34 -28.46 4.05 11.21
N MET A 35 -29.08 2.98 10.71
CA MET A 35 -28.47 2.11 9.69
C MET A 35 -28.82 2.53 8.25
N MET A 36 -29.66 3.59 8.07
CA MET A 36 -30.09 4.07 6.75
C MET A 36 -29.95 5.59 6.61
N GLY A 37 -28.96 6.22 7.20
CA GLY A 37 -28.91 7.67 7.17
C GLY A 37 -27.55 8.33 7.37
N GLN A 38 -26.44 7.62 7.38
CA GLN A 38 -25.22 8.19 6.84
C GLN A 38 -25.39 8.13 5.31
N GLU A 39 -25.55 9.29 4.69
CA GLU A 39 -25.28 9.41 3.27
C GLU A 39 -23.81 8.95 3.13
N ILE A 40 -23.61 7.72 2.63
CA ILE A 40 -22.31 7.29 2.15
C ILE A 40 -21.94 8.38 1.15
N PRO A 41 -20.84 9.13 1.37
CA PRO A 41 -20.46 10.17 0.44
C PRO A 41 -20.49 9.59 -0.96
N GLU A 42 -21.13 10.31 -1.89
CA GLU A 42 -21.37 9.80 -3.24
C GLU A 42 -20.01 9.42 -3.81
N LYS A 43 -19.80 8.12 -4.04
CA LYS A 43 -18.57 7.61 -4.64
C LYS A 43 -18.44 8.24 -6.02
N GLU A 44 -17.32 8.83 -6.33
CA GLU A 44 -17.08 9.44 -7.63
C GLU A 44 -16.99 8.33 -8.67
N ASN A 45 -17.98 8.25 -9.56
CA ASN A 45 -17.90 7.32 -10.69
C ASN A 45 -16.94 7.90 -11.72
N LEU A 46 -15.73 7.37 -11.79
CA LEU A 46 -14.70 7.80 -12.74
C LEU A 46 -15.05 7.49 -14.20
N SER A 47 -16.06 6.66 -14.44
CA SER A 47 -16.33 6.08 -15.76
C SER A 47 -16.83 7.07 -16.82
N ILE A 48 -17.10 8.35 -16.50
CA ILE A 48 -17.66 9.28 -17.50
C ILE A 48 -17.14 10.70 -17.26
N LEU A 49 -16.06 11.07 -17.93
CA LEU A 49 -15.78 12.48 -18.20
C LEU A 49 -16.57 12.89 -19.44
N HIS A 50 -17.66 13.63 -19.26
CA HIS A 50 -18.40 14.27 -20.35
C HIS A 50 -17.71 15.56 -20.86
N ASP A 51 -16.54 15.89 -20.33
CA ASP A 51 -15.79 17.09 -20.71
C ASP A 51 -14.87 16.79 -21.88
N SER A 52 -15.21 17.32 -23.05
CA SER A 52 -14.41 17.17 -24.27
C SER A 52 -13.04 17.86 -24.20
N ASP A 53 -12.80 18.70 -23.18
CA ASP A 53 -11.62 19.55 -23.08
C ASP A 53 -10.50 18.93 -22.21
N VAL A 54 -10.76 17.79 -21.55
CA VAL A 54 -9.74 17.06 -20.78
C VAL A 54 -8.77 16.35 -21.75
N PRO A 55 -7.46 16.58 -21.67
CA PRO A 55 -6.48 15.96 -22.56
C PRO A 55 -6.38 14.45 -22.33
N GLU A 56 -6.02 13.72 -23.37
CA GLU A 56 -5.67 12.30 -23.27
C GLU A 56 -4.30 12.11 -22.63
N VAL A 57 -4.12 10.96 -21.94
CA VAL A 57 -2.82 10.55 -21.40
C VAL A 57 -1.78 10.44 -22.52
N LYS A 58 -0.55 10.83 -22.21
CA LYS A 58 0.60 10.77 -23.13
C LYS A 58 1.54 9.63 -22.74
N PRO A 59 2.30 9.10 -23.70
CA PRO A 59 3.37 8.16 -23.39
C PRO A 59 4.41 8.76 -22.43
N THR A 60 4.96 7.93 -21.55
CA THR A 60 6.04 8.28 -20.64
C THR A 60 7.32 8.62 -21.40
N GLU A 61 7.99 9.68 -21.00
CA GLU A 61 9.27 10.13 -21.56
C GLU A 61 10.39 9.93 -20.53
N VAL A 62 11.59 9.60 -21.02
CA VAL A 62 12.81 9.60 -20.22
C VAL A 62 13.47 10.98 -20.36
N VAL A 63 13.74 11.64 -19.23
CA VAL A 63 14.32 12.97 -19.15
C VAL A 63 15.66 12.90 -18.42
N GLU A 64 16.75 13.23 -19.12
CA GLU A 64 18.07 13.34 -18.51
C GLU A 64 18.25 14.73 -17.89
N LEU A 65 18.58 14.77 -16.60
CA LEU A 65 18.82 15.99 -15.84
C LEU A 65 20.27 16.02 -15.34
N LYS A 66 20.84 17.21 -15.35
CA LYS A 66 22.23 17.48 -14.93
C LYS A 66 22.24 18.31 -13.67
N ASP A 67 23.36 18.32 -13.00
CA ASP A 67 23.63 19.17 -11.86
C ASP A 67 23.27 20.65 -12.14
N GLY A 68 22.43 21.22 -11.28
CA GLY A 68 21.92 22.59 -11.39
C GLY A 68 20.72 22.77 -12.34
N ASP A 69 20.22 21.73 -12.99
CA ASP A 69 19.07 21.84 -13.87
C ASP A 69 17.78 22.16 -13.10
N THR A 70 16.83 22.73 -13.82
CA THR A 70 15.47 22.97 -13.34
C THR A 70 14.49 22.20 -14.23
N PHE A 71 13.57 21.47 -13.61
CA PHE A 71 12.55 20.69 -14.27
C PHE A 71 11.14 21.11 -13.82
N ASP A 72 10.26 21.39 -14.76
CA ASP A 72 8.87 21.74 -14.48
C ASP A 72 8.01 20.47 -14.51
N LEU A 73 7.40 20.15 -13.38
CA LEU A 73 6.51 19.00 -13.18
C LEU A 73 5.11 19.49 -12.80
N THR A 74 4.10 19.03 -13.52
CA THR A 74 2.71 19.47 -13.29
C THR A 74 1.82 18.25 -13.04
N ALA A 75 1.15 18.19 -11.89
CA ALA A 75 0.05 17.27 -11.67
C ALA A 75 -1.21 17.82 -12.36
N SER A 76 -1.87 17.03 -13.18
CA SER A 76 -3.05 17.43 -13.95
C SER A 76 -4.04 16.28 -14.15
N ILE A 77 -5.29 16.64 -14.42
CA ILE A 77 -6.34 15.69 -14.76
C ILE A 77 -6.21 15.35 -16.25
N VAL A 78 -6.24 14.06 -16.55
CA VAL A 78 -6.26 13.52 -17.91
C VAL A 78 -7.42 12.52 -18.05
N LYS A 79 -7.72 12.13 -19.27
CA LYS A 79 -8.57 10.99 -19.56
C LYS A 79 -7.75 9.87 -20.20
N GLN A 80 -8.13 8.66 -19.87
CA GLN A 80 -7.50 7.45 -20.40
C GLN A 80 -8.57 6.48 -20.85
N LYS A 81 -8.27 5.72 -21.88
CA LYS A 81 -9.11 4.61 -22.30
C LYS A 81 -8.60 3.33 -21.63
N VAL A 82 -9.40 2.78 -20.70
CA VAL A 82 -9.19 1.49 -20.06
C VAL A 82 -10.25 0.53 -20.57
N GLY A 83 -9.86 -0.56 -21.22
CA GLY A 83 -10.80 -1.46 -21.89
C GLY A 83 -11.69 -0.70 -22.91
N ASN A 84 -13.00 -0.65 -22.65
CA ASN A 84 -13.98 0.06 -23.49
C ASN A 84 -14.48 1.40 -22.90
N ARG A 85 -13.87 1.89 -21.81
CA ARG A 85 -14.30 3.09 -21.09
C ARG A 85 -13.28 4.22 -21.22
N GLU A 86 -13.76 5.46 -21.19
CA GLU A 86 -12.92 6.62 -20.89
C GLU A 86 -13.05 6.91 -19.40
N VAL A 87 -11.92 6.89 -18.70
CA VAL A 87 -11.84 7.13 -17.26
C VAL A 87 -11.03 8.39 -16.97
N LYS A 88 -11.36 9.05 -15.87
CA LYS A 88 -10.57 10.15 -15.32
C LYS A 88 -9.33 9.54 -14.66
N ARG A 89 -8.16 10.10 -14.97
CA ARG A 89 -6.89 9.77 -14.28
C ARG A 89 -6.18 11.06 -13.86
N LEU A 90 -5.22 10.91 -13.00
CA LEU A 90 -4.29 11.97 -12.62
C LEU A 90 -2.92 11.66 -13.23
N ALA A 91 -2.21 12.69 -13.69
CA ALA A 91 -0.98 12.48 -14.45
C ALA A 91 0.07 13.54 -14.15
N TYR A 92 1.33 13.16 -14.11
CA TYR A 92 2.45 14.10 -14.12
C TYR A 92 2.84 14.46 -15.55
N ASN A 93 2.82 15.75 -15.88
CA ASN A 93 3.04 16.27 -17.24
C ASN A 93 2.13 15.65 -18.32
N GLY A 94 0.98 15.12 -17.89
CA GLY A 94 0.01 14.44 -18.74
C GLY A 94 0.43 13.01 -19.10
N GLN A 95 1.36 12.41 -18.38
CA GLN A 95 1.91 11.06 -18.60
C GLN A 95 1.57 10.16 -17.41
N ILE A 96 1.26 8.89 -17.65
CA ILE A 96 1.13 7.81 -16.69
C ILE A 96 1.88 6.58 -17.25
N PRO A 97 2.90 6.08 -16.57
CA PRO A 97 3.65 6.72 -15.51
C PRO A 97 4.14 8.12 -15.88
N GLY A 98 4.37 8.99 -14.89
CA GLY A 98 5.01 10.28 -15.09
C GLY A 98 6.42 10.17 -15.71
N PRO A 99 7.06 11.28 -16.10
CA PRO A 99 8.39 11.26 -16.69
C PRO A 99 9.41 10.49 -15.85
N ILE A 100 10.22 9.64 -16.49
CA ILE A 100 11.36 8.98 -15.85
C ILE A 100 12.51 9.96 -15.82
N LEU A 101 12.96 10.36 -14.63
CA LEU A 101 14.05 11.31 -14.46
C LEU A 101 15.37 10.55 -14.28
N LYS A 102 16.29 10.68 -15.21
CA LYS A 102 17.65 10.13 -15.09
C LYS A 102 18.60 11.23 -14.60
N VAL A 103 19.29 10.97 -13.52
CA VAL A 103 20.15 11.94 -12.83
C VAL A 103 21.49 11.31 -12.48
N GLU A 104 22.58 12.07 -12.62
CA GLU A 104 23.90 11.64 -12.16
C GLU A 104 23.99 11.78 -10.64
N LYS A 105 24.56 10.79 -9.96
CA LYS A 105 24.82 10.82 -8.51
C LYS A 105 25.61 12.05 -8.11
N GLY A 106 25.19 12.69 -7.04
CA GLY A 106 25.79 13.92 -6.50
C GLY A 106 25.26 15.20 -7.12
N SER A 107 24.30 15.10 -8.05
CA SER A 107 23.61 16.27 -8.63
C SER A 107 22.61 16.87 -7.63
N GLU A 108 22.35 18.16 -7.81
CA GLU A 108 21.26 18.90 -7.19
C GLU A 108 20.35 19.44 -8.32
N VAL A 109 19.05 19.14 -8.27
CA VAL A 109 18.05 19.52 -9.28
C VAL A 109 16.89 20.25 -8.63
N THR A 110 16.43 21.32 -9.26
CA THR A 110 15.22 22.03 -8.84
C THR A 110 14.00 21.51 -9.62
N VAL A 111 13.01 20.94 -8.92
CA VAL A 111 11.73 20.55 -9.51
C VAL A 111 10.67 21.58 -9.14
N ASN A 112 10.20 22.36 -10.12
CA ASN A 112 9.07 23.26 -9.95
C ASN A 112 7.78 22.46 -10.11
N PHE A 113 7.20 22.04 -8.99
CA PHE A 113 5.98 21.26 -8.98
C PHE A 113 4.75 22.15 -8.95
N THR A 114 3.87 22.02 -9.94
CA THR A 114 2.61 22.78 -10.04
C THR A 114 1.41 21.86 -9.88
N ASN A 115 0.53 22.20 -8.97
CA ASN A 115 -0.71 21.47 -8.74
C ASN A 115 -1.85 22.02 -9.61
N ASN A 116 -2.23 21.29 -10.66
CA ASN A 116 -3.39 21.57 -11.52
C ASN A 116 -4.48 20.46 -11.43
N ILE A 117 -4.50 19.67 -10.35
CA ILE A 117 -5.63 18.80 -10.05
C ILE A 117 -6.68 19.54 -9.22
N ASP A 118 -7.78 18.89 -8.88
CA ASP A 118 -8.94 19.48 -8.20
C ASP A 118 -8.94 19.27 -6.67
N MET A 119 -7.77 19.00 -6.09
CA MET A 119 -7.53 18.87 -4.66
C MET A 119 -6.08 19.25 -4.31
N GLU A 120 -5.78 19.47 -3.03
CA GLU A 120 -4.39 19.63 -2.58
C GLU A 120 -3.59 18.35 -2.87
N THR A 121 -2.28 18.50 -3.06
CA THR A 121 -1.37 17.39 -3.33
C THR A 121 0.03 17.71 -2.82
N SER A 122 0.96 16.76 -2.92
CA SER A 122 2.38 17.02 -2.63
C SER A 122 3.25 16.24 -3.63
N LEU A 123 4.55 16.43 -3.56
CA LEU A 123 5.52 15.63 -4.29
C LEU A 123 6.51 15.06 -3.27
N HIS A 124 6.32 13.80 -2.89
CA HIS A 124 7.31 13.06 -2.11
C HIS A 124 8.30 12.40 -3.06
N SER A 125 9.58 12.54 -2.75
CA SER A 125 10.69 11.92 -3.49
C SER A 125 11.20 10.70 -2.72
N HIS A 126 10.53 9.56 -2.94
CA HIS A 126 10.71 8.34 -2.17
C HIS A 126 12.13 7.79 -2.25
N GLY A 127 12.74 7.62 -1.08
CA GLY A 127 14.08 7.07 -0.90
C GLY A 127 15.21 8.10 -0.98
N LEU A 128 14.97 9.33 -1.41
CA LEU A 128 16.02 10.36 -1.42
C LEU A 128 16.40 10.79 -0.01
N ARG A 129 17.71 10.98 0.21
CA ARG A 129 18.28 11.42 1.49
C ARG A 129 18.81 12.86 1.35
N GLY A 130 17.91 13.82 1.21
CA GLY A 130 18.20 15.25 1.08
C GLY A 130 17.70 16.07 2.27
N ASP A 131 17.37 17.34 2.01
CA ASP A 131 16.76 18.21 3.02
C ASP A 131 15.33 17.76 3.34
N TRP A 132 15.05 17.47 4.61
CA TRP A 132 13.74 17.04 5.09
C TRP A 132 12.59 18.04 4.77
N GLN A 133 12.91 19.32 4.57
CA GLN A 133 11.93 20.33 4.18
C GLN A 133 11.47 20.17 2.71
N MET A 134 12.21 19.39 1.93
CA MET A 134 11.92 19.06 0.53
C MET A 134 11.37 17.64 0.35
N ASP A 135 11.09 16.93 1.44
CA ASP A 135 10.62 15.54 1.42
C ASP A 135 9.21 15.36 0.84
N GLY A 136 8.35 16.38 0.98
CA GLY A 136 6.98 16.33 0.45
C GLY A 136 5.99 15.54 1.29
N ALA A 137 6.40 14.97 2.42
CA ALA A 137 5.53 14.21 3.32
C ALA A 137 4.70 15.13 4.22
N VAL A 138 3.39 15.08 4.08
CA VAL A 138 2.44 15.82 4.91
C VAL A 138 2.20 15.05 6.22
N PRO A 139 2.19 15.68 7.42
CA PRO A 139 2.17 17.14 7.67
C PRO A 139 3.55 17.79 7.88
N ILE A 140 4.67 17.04 7.74
CA ILE A 140 6.02 17.59 7.95
C ILE A 140 6.32 18.68 6.93
N THR A 141 6.02 18.41 5.66
CA THR A 141 6.04 19.38 4.57
C THR A 141 4.59 19.78 4.24
N PRO A 142 4.26 21.07 4.09
CA PRO A 142 2.89 21.46 3.74
C PRO A 142 2.53 20.99 2.33
N PRO A 143 1.23 20.67 2.09
CA PRO A 143 0.76 20.35 0.74
C PRO A 143 0.83 21.57 -0.19
N VAL A 144 0.79 21.30 -1.49
CA VAL A 144 0.70 22.32 -2.54
C VAL A 144 -0.78 22.49 -2.92
N GLU A 145 -1.30 23.70 -2.68
CA GLU A 145 -2.69 24.05 -2.94
C GLU A 145 -3.02 24.07 -4.45
N ILE A 146 -4.31 23.98 -4.78
CA ILE A 146 -4.78 24.01 -6.17
C ILE A 146 -4.30 25.27 -6.88
N GLY A 147 -3.63 25.10 -8.01
CA GLY A 147 -3.09 26.19 -8.84
C GLY A 147 -1.78 26.79 -8.34
N GLU A 148 -1.23 26.31 -7.24
CA GLU A 148 0.05 26.78 -6.71
C GLU A 148 1.21 25.96 -7.23
N THR A 149 2.40 26.54 -7.09
CA THR A 149 3.68 25.92 -7.45
C THR A 149 4.62 25.93 -6.25
N PHE A 150 5.25 24.80 -5.95
CA PHE A 150 6.34 24.70 -4.99
C PHE A 150 7.60 24.21 -5.68
N SER A 151 8.76 24.79 -5.34
CA SER A 151 10.06 24.42 -5.91
C SER A 151 10.80 23.52 -4.93
N TYR A 152 10.86 22.23 -5.26
CA TYR A 152 11.63 21.23 -4.53
C TYR A 152 13.09 21.28 -4.99
N GLN A 153 14.02 21.35 -4.04
CA GLN A 153 15.45 21.21 -4.30
C GLN A 153 15.84 19.79 -3.91
N LEU A 154 16.06 18.94 -4.90
CA LEU A 154 16.34 17.52 -4.72
C LEU A 154 17.83 17.25 -4.83
N GLU A 155 18.37 16.56 -3.84
CA GLU A 155 19.74 16.07 -3.80
C GLU A 155 19.77 14.56 -4.07
N PHE A 156 20.75 14.09 -4.85
CA PHE A 156 20.87 12.70 -5.28
C PHE A 156 22.15 12.04 -4.77
N PRO A 157 22.29 11.77 -3.45
CA PRO A 157 23.55 11.29 -2.87
C PRO A 157 23.83 9.81 -3.13
N ASP A 158 22.81 9.02 -3.45
CA ASP A 158 22.89 7.56 -3.60
C ASP A 158 22.52 7.15 -5.03
N THR A 159 23.16 6.08 -5.52
CA THR A 159 22.81 5.43 -6.78
C THR A 159 21.69 4.43 -6.54
N GLY A 160 20.73 4.30 -7.46
CA GLY A 160 19.63 3.34 -7.33
C GLY A 160 18.39 3.70 -8.12
N VAL A 161 17.29 3.08 -7.71
CA VAL A 161 15.95 3.35 -8.24
C VAL A 161 15.13 4.06 -7.18
N PHE A 162 14.77 5.27 -7.47
CA PHE A 162 13.91 6.11 -6.65
C PHE A 162 12.63 6.38 -7.43
N TRP A 163 11.60 6.89 -6.76
CA TRP A 163 10.38 7.25 -7.41
C TRP A 163 9.73 8.46 -6.74
N TYR A 164 8.73 9.03 -7.35
CA TYR A 164 8.01 10.17 -6.80
C TYR A 164 6.51 9.98 -6.93
N HIS A 165 5.80 10.36 -5.86
CA HIS A 165 4.36 10.24 -5.74
C HIS A 165 3.80 11.29 -4.76
N PRO A 166 2.48 11.50 -4.69
CA PRO A 166 1.90 12.36 -3.65
C PRO A 166 2.01 11.73 -2.27
N HIS A 167 2.02 12.55 -1.23
CA HIS A 167 1.85 12.13 0.16
C HIS A 167 0.60 12.79 0.78
N VAL A 168 -0.46 12.89 -0.03
CA VAL A 168 -1.81 13.36 0.29
C VAL A 168 -2.80 12.43 -0.37
N ARG A 169 -3.59 11.70 0.42
CA ARG A 169 -4.55 10.74 -0.13
C ARG A 169 -3.92 9.83 -1.19
N GLU A 170 -2.84 9.16 -0.83
CA GLU A 170 -2.14 8.18 -1.68
C GLU A 170 -3.12 7.10 -2.16
N ASP A 171 -4.01 6.65 -1.29
CA ASP A 171 -5.09 5.71 -1.61
C ASP A 171 -5.93 6.11 -2.84
N TYR A 172 -5.96 7.41 -3.14
CA TYR A 172 -6.66 7.97 -4.28
C TYR A 172 -5.69 8.52 -5.34
N GLN A 173 -4.75 9.36 -4.96
CA GLN A 173 -3.96 10.12 -5.93
C GLN A 173 -2.91 9.27 -6.63
N GLN A 174 -2.24 8.38 -5.90
CA GLN A 174 -1.28 7.42 -6.45
C GLN A 174 -2.00 6.41 -7.34
N ASP A 175 -3.04 5.78 -6.84
CA ASP A 175 -3.86 4.81 -7.56
C ASP A 175 -4.49 5.41 -8.85
N MET A 176 -4.76 6.72 -8.85
CA MET A 176 -5.22 7.45 -10.03
C MET A 176 -4.12 7.77 -11.05
N GLY A 177 -2.84 7.46 -10.78
CA GLY A 177 -1.72 7.57 -11.73
C GLY A 177 -0.65 8.62 -11.40
N LEU A 178 -0.66 9.23 -10.20
CA LEU A 178 0.40 10.16 -9.80
C LEU A 178 1.63 9.42 -9.28
N TYR A 179 2.41 8.85 -10.16
CA TYR A 179 3.70 8.22 -9.85
C TYR A 179 4.66 8.32 -11.04
N GLY A 180 5.97 8.27 -10.74
CA GLY A 180 7.02 8.24 -11.76
C GLY A 180 8.38 7.90 -11.13
N ASN A 181 9.32 7.40 -11.93
CA ASN A 181 10.63 6.96 -11.45
C ASN A 181 11.71 8.03 -11.56
N MET A 182 12.69 7.93 -10.65
CA MET A 182 13.99 8.62 -10.73
C MET A 182 15.09 7.57 -10.71
N ILE A 183 15.93 7.57 -11.73
CA ILE A 183 17.07 6.65 -11.86
C ILE A 183 18.33 7.44 -11.60
N VAL A 184 19.04 7.10 -10.53
CA VAL A 184 20.29 7.76 -10.18
C VAL A 184 21.47 6.89 -10.57
N GLU A 185 22.29 7.41 -11.46
CA GLU A 185 23.39 6.69 -12.10
C GLU A 185 24.76 7.24 -11.66
N GLU A 186 25.77 6.40 -11.75
CA GLU A 186 27.18 6.75 -11.58
C GLU A 186 28.01 5.98 -12.61
N ASP A 187 28.91 6.67 -13.31
CA ASP A 187 29.76 6.07 -14.33
C ASP A 187 30.49 4.82 -13.83
N GLY A 188 30.31 3.70 -14.54
CA GLY A 188 30.97 2.43 -14.22
C GLY A 188 30.45 1.75 -12.95
N TYR A 189 29.37 2.24 -12.37
CA TYR A 189 28.73 1.60 -11.20
C TYR A 189 28.09 0.27 -11.58
N TRP A 190 27.30 0.24 -12.62
CA TRP A 190 26.72 -1.00 -13.17
C TRP A 190 27.61 -1.61 -14.25
N ASN A 191 27.42 -2.91 -14.54
CA ASN A 191 28.01 -3.53 -15.71
C ASN A 191 27.43 -2.90 -16.99
N GLU A 192 28.17 -2.94 -18.10
CA GLU A 192 27.59 -2.60 -19.40
C GLU A 192 26.55 -3.66 -19.80
N VAL A 193 25.43 -3.21 -20.33
CA VAL A 193 24.34 -4.02 -20.88
C VAL A 193 23.93 -3.49 -22.25
N ASP A 194 23.22 -4.30 -23.03
CA ASP A 194 22.80 -3.90 -24.38
C ASP A 194 21.54 -3.05 -24.37
N GLN A 195 20.69 -3.25 -23.34
CA GLN A 195 19.39 -2.60 -23.23
C GLN A 195 19.06 -2.31 -21.75
N GLU A 196 18.44 -1.16 -21.50
CA GLU A 196 17.86 -0.81 -20.20
C GLU A 196 16.36 -0.60 -20.36
N GLU A 197 15.58 -1.15 -19.42
CA GLU A 197 14.14 -1.05 -19.36
C GLU A 197 13.67 -0.56 -18.00
N TYR A 198 12.64 0.28 -18.01
CA TYR A 198 12.05 0.86 -16.79
C TYR A 198 10.62 0.36 -16.68
N LEU A 199 10.40 -0.53 -15.72
CA LEU A 199 9.13 -1.21 -15.52
C LEU A 199 8.48 -0.71 -14.23
N ILE A 200 7.34 -0.09 -14.35
CA ILE A 200 6.50 0.31 -13.22
C ILE A 200 5.30 -0.63 -13.21
N ILE A 201 5.20 -1.45 -12.17
CA ILE A 201 4.12 -2.41 -12.01
C ILE A 201 3.06 -1.86 -11.07
N ASP A 202 1.81 -2.08 -11.44
CA ASP A 202 0.63 -1.53 -10.77
C ASP A 202 -0.57 -2.45 -10.94
N ASP A 203 -1.65 -2.19 -10.23
CA ASP A 203 -2.96 -2.76 -10.49
C ASP A 203 -4.04 -1.68 -10.47
N LEU A 204 -5.07 -1.85 -11.28
CA LEU A 204 -6.16 -0.89 -11.43
C LEU A 204 -7.50 -1.56 -11.22
N LEU A 205 -8.38 -0.92 -10.47
CA LEU A 205 -9.77 -1.35 -10.33
C LEU A 205 -10.62 -0.69 -11.42
N GLU A 206 -10.96 -1.42 -12.50
CA GLU A 206 -11.68 -0.88 -13.67
C GLU A 206 -13.05 -0.29 -13.35
N ASP A 207 -13.80 -0.91 -12.46
CA ASP A 207 -15.12 -0.45 -12.00
C ASP A 207 -15.03 0.41 -10.75
N GLY A 208 -13.79 0.81 -10.37
CA GLY A 208 -13.47 1.46 -9.14
C GLY A 208 -14.25 2.73 -8.90
N GLU A 209 -15.02 2.71 -7.83
CA GLU A 209 -15.61 3.89 -7.26
C GLU A 209 -14.68 4.38 -6.16
N TYR A 210 -14.05 5.53 -6.38
CA TYR A 210 -13.16 6.13 -5.39
C TYR A 210 -13.92 7.06 -4.46
N ASN A 211 -13.65 6.98 -3.17
CA ASN A 211 -14.23 7.88 -2.19
C ASN A 211 -13.24 9.00 -1.84
N ARG A 212 -13.52 10.21 -2.31
CA ARG A 212 -12.68 11.39 -2.03
C ARG A 212 -12.82 11.93 -0.61
N ALA A 213 -13.90 11.58 0.09
CA ALA A 213 -14.19 12.12 1.42
C ALA A 213 -13.65 11.27 2.56
N MET A 214 -13.43 9.98 2.32
CA MET A 214 -12.92 9.03 3.31
C MET A 214 -12.07 7.95 2.64
N VAL A 215 -11.18 7.33 3.40
CA VAL A 215 -10.42 6.16 2.96
C VAL A 215 -11.29 4.93 3.14
N THR A 216 -11.48 4.18 2.08
CA THR A 216 -12.20 2.90 2.07
C THR A 216 -11.24 1.75 1.85
N ASN A 217 -11.69 0.51 2.01
CA ASN A 217 -10.85 -0.68 1.88
C ASN A 217 -9.71 -0.76 2.91
N THR A 218 -9.90 -0.18 4.09
CA THR A 218 -8.84 -0.10 5.10
C THR A 218 -8.51 -1.42 5.78
N LEU A 219 -9.35 -2.46 5.60
CA LEU A 219 -9.09 -3.78 6.21
C LEU A 219 -7.89 -4.47 5.55
N MET A 220 -7.84 -4.47 4.21
CA MET A 220 -6.78 -5.13 3.45
C MET A 220 -6.00 -4.16 2.55
N GLY A 221 -6.54 -2.97 2.31
CA GLY A 221 -6.11 -2.10 1.22
C GLY A 221 -6.86 -2.41 -0.07
N ARG A 222 -6.62 -1.62 -1.12
CA ARG A 222 -7.26 -1.79 -2.42
C ARG A 222 -6.43 -2.71 -3.32
N PHE A 223 -7.08 -3.76 -3.84
CA PHE A 223 -6.55 -4.60 -4.91
C PHE A 223 -7.29 -4.27 -6.21
N GLY A 224 -6.54 -4.02 -7.26
CA GLY A 224 -7.07 -3.87 -8.61
C GLY A 224 -7.43 -5.21 -9.23
N ASP A 225 -8.33 -5.18 -10.23
CA ASP A 225 -8.73 -6.35 -11.02
C ASP A 225 -8.01 -6.44 -12.37
N THR A 226 -7.21 -5.43 -12.70
CA THR A 226 -6.41 -5.35 -13.92
C THR A 226 -4.95 -5.07 -13.57
N LEU A 227 -4.05 -6.00 -13.91
CA LEU A 227 -2.62 -5.87 -13.64
C LEU A 227 -1.92 -5.12 -14.77
N LEU A 228 -1.02 -4.20 -14.43
CA LEU A 228 -0.42 -3.26 -15.36
C LEU A 228 1.11 -3.27 -15.29
N ILE A 229 1.75 -3.12 -16.43
CA ILE A 229 3.14 -2.70 -16.55
C ILE A 229 3.16 -1.40 -17.36
N ASN A 230 3.74 -0.32 -16.79
CA ASN A 230 3.77 1.00 -17.42
C ASN A 230 2.38 1.49 -17.85
N ASP A 231 1.38 1.30 -16.99
CA ASP A 231 -0.01 1.69 -17.20
C ASP A 231 -0.68 1.01 -18.43
N THR A 232 -0.23 -0.20 -18.77
CA THR A 232 -0.66 -0.96 -19.95
C THR A 232 -0.94 -2.42 -19.57
N GLU A 233 -2.15 -2.94 -19.90
CA GLU A 233 -2.54 -4.35 -19.70
C GLU A 233 -1.78 -5.30 -20.61
N ASP A 234 -1.55 -4.93 -21.86
CA ASP A 234 -0.88 -5.73 -22.90
C ASP A 234 0.57 -5.25 -23.11
N TYR A 235 1.37 -5.18 -22.03
CA TYR A 235 2.75 -4.70 -22.13
C TYR A 235 3.59 -5.64 -22.99
N GLU A 236 4.33 -5.07 -23.95
CA GLU A 236 5.21 -5.80 -24.86
C GLU A 236 6.66 -5.30 -24.76
N LEU A 237 7.57 -6.15 -24.29
CA LEU A 237 9.01 -5.93 -24.32
C LEU A 237 9.63 -6.64 -25.49
N THR A 238 10.50 -5.98 -26.24
CA THR A 238 11.29 -6.60 -27.32
C THR A 238 12.77 -6.59 -26.95
N VAL A 239 13.38 -7.76 -26.93
CA VAL A 239 14.82 -7.96 -26.65
C VAL A 239 15.47 -8.82 -27.74
N ASN A 240 16.80 -8.82 -27.81
CA ASN A 240 17.53 -9.67 -28.73
C ASN A 240 18.10 -10.90 -28.04
N GLN A 241 18.06 -12.06 -28.72
CA GLN A 241 18.69 -13.28 -28.27
C GLN A 241 20.16 -13.06 -27.92
N GLY A 242 20.60 -13.51 -26.76
CA GLY A 242 22.00 -13.52 -26.35
C GLY A 242 22.55 -12.18 -25.91
N GLU A 243 21.73 -11.13 -25.86
CA GLU A 243 22.04 -9.81 -25.27
C GLU A 243 21.56 -9.75 -23.82
N ILE A 244 22.15 -8.83 -23.04
CA ILE A 244 21.79 -8.62 -21.63
C ILE A 244 20.87 -7.40 -21.56
N THR A 245 19.69 -7.57 -20.98
CA THR A 245 18.75 -6.49 -20.69
C THR A 245 18.69 -6.24 -19.20
N ARG A 246 18.87 -4.98 -18.76
CA ARG A 246 18.68 -4.58 -17.36
C ARG A 246 17.30 -3.96 -17.18
N ALA A 247 16.50 -4.54 -16.31
CA ALA A 247 15.19 -4.03 -15.92
C ALA A 247 15.28 -3.35 -14.55
N PHE A 248 14.85 -2.08 -14.49
CA PHE A 248 14.63 -1.32 -13.26
C PHE A 248 13.14 -1.40 -12.95
N ILE A 249 12.79 -2.09 -11.87
CA ILE A 249 11.39 -2.45 -11.57
C ILE A 249 10.95 -1.75 -10.29
N THR A 250 9.79 -1.08 -10.34
CA THR A 250 9.17 -0.40 -9.19
C THR A 250 7.74 -0.87 -9.05
N ASN A 251 7.34 -1.29 -7.85
CA ASN A 251 5.94 -1.58 -7.53
C ASN A 251 5.29 -0.31 -6.97
N VAL A 252 4.29 0.22 -7.66
CA VAL A 252 3.53 1.42 -7.25
C VAL A 252 2.08 1.10 -6.90
N ALA A 253 1.68 -0.17 -6.88
CA ALA A 253 0.35 -0.57 -6.44
C ALA A 253 0.11 -0.14 -4.98
N ASN A 254 -1.13 0.20 -4.65
CA ASN A 254 -1.49 0.60 -3.29
C ASN A 254 -1.27 -0.52 -2.27
N THR A 255 -1.56 -1.78 -2.65
CA THR A 255 -1.60 -2.92 -1.73
C THR A 255 -0.90 -4.15 -2.28
N ARG A 256 -1.05 -4.42 -3.59
CA ARG A 256 -0.62 -5.68 -4.19
C ARG A 256 0.89 -5.88 -4.15
N THR A 257 1.30 -6.99 -3.54
CA THR A 257 2.64 -7.54 -3.70
C THR A 257 2.69 -8.36 -4.98
N PHE A 258 3.73 -8.20 -5.80
CA PHE A 258 3.93 -8.98 -7.02
C PHE A 258 5.02 -10.04 -6.82
N GLU A 259 4.83 -11.21 -7.43
CA GLU A 259 5.87 -12.21 -7.63
C GLU A 259 6.13 -12.28 -9.13
N LEU A 260 7.23 -11.69 -9.58
CA LEU A 260 7.54 -11.57 -11.00
C LEU A 260 8.47 -12.68 -11.48
N GLU A 261 8.07 -13.33 -12.56
CA GLU A 261 8.88 -14.23 -13.36
C GLU A 261 8.92 -13.77 -14.82
N PHE A 262 10.11 -13.78 -15.43
CA PHE A 262 10.27 -13.58 -16.88
C PHE A 262 10.50 -14.95 -17.51
N GLU A 263 9.42 -15.58 -17.98
CA GLU A 263 9.48 -16.93 -18.54
C GLU A 263 10.56 -17.07 -19.60
N GLY A 264 11.33 -18.15 -19.55
CA GLY A 264 12.39 -18.44 -20.51
C GLY A 264 13.66 -17.61 -20.40
N ALA A 265 13.70 -16.62 -19.50
CA ALA A 265 14.91 -15.88 -19.17
C ALA A 265 15.73 -16.59 -18.08
N GLU A 266 17.05 -16.45 -18.14
CA GLU A 266 17.87 -16.51 -16.95
C GLU A 266 17.78 -15.13 -16.29
N MET A 267 17.46 -15.07 -14.99
CA MET A 267 17.28 -13.84 -14.22
C MET A 267 18.41 -13.68 -13.20
N LYS A 268 18.97 -12.49 -13.10
CA LYS A 268 20.03 -12.16 -12.15
C LYS A 268 19.70 -10.90 -11.38
N LEU A 269 19.58 -11.02 -10.05
CA LEU A 269 19.41 -9.87 -9.16
C LEU A 269 20.74 -9.13 -9.00
N VAL A 270 20.76 -7.84 -9.31
CA VAL A 270 21.97 -7.02 -9.27
C VAL A 270 21.88 -5.83 -8.30
N GLY A 271 20.66 -5.41 -7.94
CA GLY A 271 20.44 -4.28 -7.04
C GLY A 271 18.97 -3.98 -6.79
N GLY A 272 18.72 -2.81 -6.23
CA GLY A 272 17.36 -2.33 -5.94
C GLY A 272 17.36 -0.90 -5.42
N ASP A 273 16.56 -0.61 -4.39
CA ASP A 273 16.26 0.71 -3.86
C ASP A 273 17.48 1.66 -3.88
N LEU A 274 18.49 1.38 -3.07
CA LEU A 274 19.67 2.22 -2.94
C LEU A 274 20.94 1.50 -3.44
N GLY A 275 20.91 1.06 -4.70
CA GLY A 275 22.07 0.57 -5.42
C GLY A 275 22.26 -0.94 -5.43
N ARG A 276 23.54 -1.35 -5.51
CA ARG A 276 23.91 -2.75 -5.73
C ARG A 276 23.66 -3.61 -4.50
N ILE A 277 23.21 -4.86 -4.75
CA ILE A 277 23.22 -5.91 -3.73
C ILE A 277 24.67 -6.34 -3.41
N GLU A 278 24.92 -6.83 -2.19
CA GLU A 278 26.26 -7.24 -1.76
C GLU A 278 26.87 -8.31 -2.65
N GLN A 279 26.09 -9.32 -3.01
CA GLN A 279 26.50 -10.41 -3.91
C GLN A 279 25.41 -10.62 -4.96
N GLU A 280 25.73 -10.40 -6.24
CA GLU A 280 24.81 -10.73 -7.33
C GLU A 280 24.44 -12.21 -7.27
N GLU A 281 23.19 -12.54 -7.58
CA GLU A 281 22.67 -13.89 -7.52
C GLU A 281 21.69 -14.21 -8.64
N MET A 282 21.68 -15.48 -9.06
CA MET A 282 20.66 -15.97 -9.99
C MET A 282 19.39 -16.26 -9.22
N ILE A 283 18.26 -15.79 -9.75
CA ILE A 283 16.94 -15.94 -9.15
C ILE A 283 15.97 -16.59 -10.13
N GLU A 284 14.92 -17.23 -9.63
CA GLU A 284 13.85 -17.80 -10.45
C GLU A 284 12.67 -16.81 -10.57
N HIS A 285 12.36 -16.10 -9.50
CA HIS A 285 11.34 -15.05 -9.43
C HIS A 285 11.79 -13.96 -8.44
N GLN A 286 11.09 -12.82 -8.43
CA GLN A 286 11.30 -11.74 -7.48
C GLN A 286 9.98 -11.29 -6.87
N ILE A 287 9.88 -11.35 -5.55
CA ILE A 287 8.78 -10.75 -4.79
C ILE A 287 9.05 -9.26 -4.62
N ILE A 288 8.07 -8.42 -4.96
CA ILE A 288 8.17 -6.96 -4.92
C ILE A 288 6.91 -6.40 -4.24
N ALA A 289 7.05 -5.95 -3.01
CA ALA A 289 5.97 -5.32 -2.27
C ALA A 289 5.76 -3.86 -2.70
N PRO A 290 4.62 -3.22 -2.36
CA PRO A 290 4.41 -1.80 -2.61
C PRO A 290 5.61 -0.94 -2.17
N ALA A 291 6.04 -0.05 -3.04
CA ALA A 291 7.19 0.84 -2.92
C ALA A 291 8.58 0.19 -2.95
N GLU A 292 8.70 -1.13 -2.99
CA GLU A 292 10.00 -1.76 -3.22
C GLU A 292 10.44 -1.61 -4.68
N ARG A 293 11.77 -1.56 -4.88
CA ARG A 293 12.38 -1.49 -6.21
C ARG A 293 13.49 -2.50 -6.31
N TYR A 294 13.58 -3.16 -7.48
CA TYR A 294 14.62 -4.13 -7.79
C TYR A 294 15.22 -3.89 -9.16
N ILE A 295 16.49 -4.26 -9.31
CA ILE A 295 17.21 -4.18 -10.58
C ILE A 295 17.63 -5.60 -10.95
N ILE A 296 17.08 -6.08 -12.07
CA ILE A 296 17.26 -7.45 -12.54
C ILE A 296 17.88 -7.40 -13.93
N GLU A 297 18.90 -8.23 -14.19
CA GLU A 297 19.41 -8.48 -15.52
C GLU A 297 18.78 -9.75 -16.08
N LEU A 298 18.32 -9.68 -17.34
CA LEU A 298 17.64 -10.76 -18.08
C LEU A 298 18.52 -11.23 -19.23
N TYR A 299 18.56 -12.54 -19.45
CA TYR A 299 19.23 -13.16 -20.58
C TYR A 299 18.38 -14.25 -21.22
N TYR A 300 18.15 -14.13 -22.54
CA TYR A 300 17.40 -15.12 -23.32
C TYR A 300 18.32 -15.78 -24.33
N ASP A 301 18.47 -17.09 -24.26
CA ASP A 301 19.28 -17.87 -25.19
C ASP A 301 18.51 -18.35 -26.44
N THR A 302 17.19 -18.32 -26.41
CA THR A 302 16.29 -18.86 -27.44
C THR A 302 15.30 -17.81 -27.91
N PRO A 303 15.17 -17.56 -29.25
CA PRO A 303 14.15 -16.67 -29.79
C PRO A 303 12.74 -17.23 -29.55
N GLY A 304 11.78 -16.35 -29.28
CA GLY A 304 10.39 -16.76 -29.02
C GLY A 304 9.57 -15.60 -28.44
N THR A 305 8.38 -15.92 -28.00
CA THR A 305 7.53 -15.03 -27.21
C THR A 305 7.27 -15.71 -25.87
N TYR A 306 7.51 -15.00 -24.79
CA TYR A 306 7.47 -15.48 -23.41
C TYR A 306 6.58 -14.57 -22.58
N ALA A 307 5.98 -15.10 -21.52
CA ALA A 307 5.19 -14.27 -20.59
C ALA A 307 6.09 -13.53 -19.59
N ILE A 308 5.62 -12.36 -19.18
CA ILE A 308 5.96 -11.78 -17.87
C ILE A 308 4.83 -12.22 -16.97
N ASP A 309 5.14 -13.00 -15.96
CA ASP A 309 4.17 -13.74 -15.16
C ASP A 309 4.13 -13.23 -13.72
N HIS A 310 2.92 -13.18 -13.16
CA HIS A 310 2.65 -13.01 -11.76
C HIS A 310 1.82 -14.21 -11.28
N ARG A 311 2.45 -15.16 -10.57
CA ARG A 311 1.77 -16.32 -9.95
C ARG A 311 0.87 -17.12 -10.89
N GLY A 312 1.28 -17.28 -12.15
CA GLY A 312 0.55 -18.01 -13.19
C GLY A 312 -0.40 -17.13 -14.01
N GLU A 313 -0.43 -15.83 -13.77
CA GLU A 313 -1.13 -14.83 -14.58
C GLU A 313 -0.15 -14.03 -15.43
N SER A 314 -0.35 -13.99 -16.73
CA SER A 314 0.49 -13.21 -17.64
C SER A 314 0.10 -11.75 -17.60
N ILE A 315 1.03 -10.89 -17.19
CA ILE A 315 0.85 -9.42 -17.11
C ILE A 315 1.56 -8.67 -18.22
N GLY A 316 2.24 -9.39 -19.12
CA GLY A 316 2.93 -8.83 -20.27
C GLY A 316 3.65 -9.91 -21.08
N THR A 317 4.29 -9.51 -22.15
CA THR A 317 5.03 -10.42 -23.03
C THR A 317 6.42 -9.91 -23.38
N VAL A 318 7.36 -10.85 -23.53
CA VAL A 318 8.72 -10.57 -24.05
C VAL A 318 8.87 -11.26 -25.39
N THR A 319 9.11 -10.47 -26.43
CA THR A 319 9.45 -10.95 -27.78
C THR A 319 10.96 -10.97 -27.95
N VAL A 320 11.56 -12.17 -27.99
CA VAL A 320 13.00 -12.37 -28.21
C VAL A 320 13.28 -12.53 -29.70
N GLN A 321 13.94 -11.54 -30.27
CA GLN A 321 14.31 -11.56 -31.70
C GLN A 321 15.60 -12.36 -31.93
N PRO A 322 15.71 -13.11 -33.05
CA PRO A 322 16.95 -13.80 -33.37
C PRO A 322 18.13 -12.83 -33.53
N SER A 323 19.23 -13.12 -32.88
CA SER A 323 20.48 -12.36 -32.98
C SER A 323 21.67 -13.29 -33.17
N GLY A 324 22.82 -12.76 -33.53
CA GLY A 324 24.10 -13.48 -33.54
C GLY A 324 24.94 -13.22 -32.30
N THR A 325 24.42 -12.49 -31.33
CA THR A 325 25.09 -12.16 -30.07
C THR A 325 25.05 -13.36 -29.12
N ASN A 326 26.09 -13.49 -28.29
CA ASN A 326 26.11 -14.47 -27.19
C ASN A 326 26.99 -13.90 -26.06
N GLN A 327 26.35 -13.40 -25.03
CA GLN A 327 26.99 -12.83 -23.85
C GLN A 327 26.79 -13.71 -22.60
N GLN A 328 26.48 -14.99 -22.78
CA GLN A 328 26.27 -15.92 -21.67
C GLN A 328 27.43 -15.95 -20.67
N ALA A 329 28.67 -15.81 -21.16
CA ALA A 329 29.84 -15.85 -20.29
C ALA A 329 29.94 -14.60 -19.39
N GLU A 330 29.55 -13.45 -19.91
CA GLU A 330 29.46 -12.17 -19.19
C GLU A 330 28.29 -12.20 -18.22
N PHE A 331 27.12 -12.62 -18.67
CA PHE A 331 25.90 -12.70 -17.85
C PHE A 331 26.06 -13.63 -16.65
N SER A 332 26.69 -14.80 -16.84
CA SER A 332 26.88 -15.80 -15.77
C SER A 332 27.91 -15.39 -14.70
N GLN A 333 28.60 -14.27 -14.87
CA GLN A 333 29.51 -13.75 -13.85
C GLN A 333 28.72 -13.03 -12.76
N LEU A 334 28.82 -13.53 -11.53
CA LEU A 334 28.23 -12.92 -10.35
C LEU A 334 29.26 -12.00 -9.69
N ARG A 335 28.98 -10.71 -9.68
CA ARG A 335 29.85 -9.71 -9.07
C ARG A 335 29.65 -9.67 -7.57
N SER A 336 30.74 -9.53 -6.82
CA SER A 336 30.71 -9.25 -5.40
C SER A 336 30.97 -7.77 -5.14
N ASN A 337 30.03 -7.12 -4.49
CA ASN A 337 30.12 -5.74 -4.04
C ASN A 337 30.40 -5.67 -2.52
N ALA A 338 31.04 -6.70 -1.97
CA ALA A 338 31.32 -6.81 -0.53
C ALA A 338 32.09 -5.61 0.04
N GLY A 339 32.76 -4.83 -0.81
CA GLY A 339 33.41 -3.58 -0.41
C GLY A 339 32.43 -2.53 0.13
N ASP A 340 31.23 -2.45 -0.44
CA ASP A 340 30.19 -1.50 -0.08
C ASP A 340 29.57 -1.82 1.30
N TYR A 341 29.71 -3.07 1.75
CA TYR A 341 29.16 -3.61 3.00
C TYR A 341 30.20 -4.00 4.03
N ALA A 342 31.50 -3.73 3.76
CA ALA A 342 32.63 -4.23 4.57
C ALA A 342 32.56 -3.80 6.05
N GLU A 343 32.11 -2.59 6.34
CA GLU A 343 31.99 -2.08 7.71
C GLU A 343 30.87 -2.80 8.47
N LEU A 344 29.71 -3.02 7.83
CA LEU A 344 28.59 -3.76 8.40
C LEU A 344 29.00 -5.21 8.66
N ARG A 345 29.62 -5.86 7.67
CA ARG A 345 30.05 -7.27 7.78
C ARG A 345 31.08 -7.48 8.87
N ALA A 346 32.01 -6.54 9.06
CA ALA A 346 33.00 -6.62 10.14
C ALA A 346 32.36 -6.65 11.54
N ASN A 347 31.16 -6.11 11.69
CA ASN A 347 30.46 -5.99 12.96
C ASN A 347 29.23 -6.91 13.08
N THR A 348 28.87 -7.68 12.04
CA THR A 348 27.63 -8.45 11.93
C THR A 348 27.33 -9.31 13.17
N SER A 349 28.31 -10.09 13.67
CA SER A 349 28.08 -10.95 14.83
C SER A 349 27.78 -10.16 16.11
N ALA A 350 28.39 -8.97 16.28
CA ALA A 350 28.12 -8.11 17.41
C ALA A 350 26.75 -7.42 17.29
N LEU A 351 26.39 -7.00 16.08
CA LEU A 351 25.10 -6.39 15.77
C LEU A 351 23.95 -7.38 15.93
N LEU A 352 24.12 -8.62 15.49
CA LEU A 352 23.13 -9.67 15.68
C LEU A 352 22.90 -9.96 17.17
N ALA A 353 23.99 -10.07 17.95
CA ALA A 353 23.94 -10.32 19.40
C ALA A 353 23.46 -9.11 20.23
N LYS A 354 23.49 -7.90 19.66
CA LYS A 354 22.99 -6.69 20.32
C LYS A 354 21.47 -6.78 20.46
N ALA A 355 20.96 -6.44 21.67
CA ALA A 355 19.52 -6.25 21.83
C ALA A 355 19.04 -5.12 20.91
N PRO A 356 17.81 -5.17 20.38
CA PRO A 356 17.25 -4.07 19.62
C PRO A 356 17.29 -2.76 20.42
N ASP A 357 17.54 -1.66 19.75
CA ASP A 357 17.48 -0.31 20.34
C ASP A 357 16.01 0.16 20.40
N LYS A 358 15.19 -0.37 19.48
CA LYS A 358 13.76 -0.11 19.35
C LYS A 358 13.02 -1.38 18.97
N ASN A 359 11.81 -1.53 19.51
CA ASN A 359 10.95 -2.68 19.23
C ASN A 359 9.58 -2.20 18.75
N LEU A 360 9.19 -2.57 17.54
CA LEU A 360 7.90 -2.27 16.93
C LEU A 360 7.05 -3.53 16.82
N ARG A 361 5.76 -3.40 17.05
CA ARG A 361 4.73 -4.39 16.72
C ARG A 361 3.73 -3.78 15.75
N LEU A 362 3.41 -4.53 14.70
CA LEU A 362 2.40 -4.16 13.72
C LEU A 362 1.11 -4.90 14.05
N ASP A 363 -0.03 -4.20 14.10
CA ASP A 363 -1.33 -4.74 14.50
C ASP A 363 -2.46 -3.88 13.94
N ILE A 364 -3.71 -4.30 14.13
CA ILE A 364 -4.92 -3.58 13.75
C ILE A 364 -5.87 -3.44 14.95
N GLU A 365 -6.51 -2.30 15.11
CA GLU A 365 -7.47 -2.01 16.17
C GLU A 365 -8.78 -1.46 15.63
N MET A 366 -9.90 -1.81 16.28
CA MET A 366 -11.20 -1.26 15.93
C MET A 366 -11.47 0.06 16.63
N LYS A 367 -11.95 1.06 15.89
CA LYS A 367 -12.36 2.37 16.42
C LYS A 367 -13.84 2.35 16.83
N GLY A 368 -14.14 2.73 18.06
CA GLY A 368 -15.48 3.04 18.55
C GLY A 368 -16.47 1.86 18.58
N MET A 369 -17.77 2.20 18.80
CA MET A 369 -18.84 1.19 18.88
C MET A 369 -19.24 0.60 17.53
N GLY A 370 -19.05 1.33 16.43
CA GLY A 370 -19.34 0.85 15.07
C GLY A 370 -18.41 -0.29 14.67
N GLY A 371 -17.13 -0.13 14.94
CA GLY A 371 -16.13 -1.17 14.73
C GLY A 371 -16.40 -2.43 15.57
N MET A 372 -16.73 -2.27 16.87
CA MET A 372 -17.09 -3.41 17.73
C MET A 372 -18.34 -4.15 17.26
N GLN A 373 -19.35 -3.46 16.69
CA GLN A 373 -20.53 -4.11 16.14
C GLN A 373 -20.21 -4.90 14.87
N MET A 374 -19.35 -4.36 14.00
CA MET A 374 -18.89 -5.06 12.81
C MET A 374 -18.06 -6.30 13.19
N MET A 375 -17.15 -6.17 14.15
CA MET A 375 -16.38 -7.30 14.70
C MET A 375 -17.31 -8.37 15.30
N GLN A 376 -18.34 -7.97 16.05
CA GLN A 376 -19.31 -8.89 16.63
C GLN A 376 -20.15 -9.58 15.55
N GLN A 377 -20.38 -8.93 14.42
CA GLN A 377 -21.03 -9.50 13.24
C GLN A 377 -20.07 -10.41 12.44
N MET A 378 -18.77 -10.05 12.39
CA MET A 378 -17.69 -10.85 11.79
C MET A 378 -17.36 -12.10 12.63
N MET A 379 -17.28 -11.97 13.96
CA MET A 379 -17.01 -13.09 14.88
C MET A 379 -18.25 -13.90 15.28
N GLY A 380 -19.43 -13.52 14.81
CA GLY A 380 -20.72 -14.14 15.13
C GLY A 380 -21.00 -15.50 14.47
N GLY A 381 -19.99 -16.17 13.96
CA GLY A 381 -20.02 -17.58 13.65
C GLY A 381 -19.60 -18.39 14.88
N ASP A 382 -20.56 -19.02 15.57
CA ASP A 382 -20.42 -19.94 16.69
C ASP A 382 -20.39 -19.34 18.12
N SER A 383 -21.48 -18.69 18.51
CA SER A 383 -21.96 -18.90 19.88
C SER A 383 -23.18 -19.82 19.82
N ASP A 384 -23.09 -20.98 20.45
CA ASP A 384 -24.20 -21.86 20.76
C ASP A 384 -25.37 -21.07 21.38
N GLY A 385 -26.26 -20.55 20.54
CA GLY A 385 -27.41 -19.77 21.00
C GLY A 385 -27.90 -18.70 20.07
N GLU A 386 -27.95 -18.97 18.76
CA GLU A 386 -28.66 -18.08 17.82
C GLU A 386 -30.12 -17.92 18.26
N THR A 387 -30.43 -16.81 18.93
CA THR A 387 -31.81 -16.46 19.24
C THR A 387 -32.43 -15.86 17.97
N VAL A 388 -33.34 -16.57 17.39
CA VAL A 388 -34.20 -16.11 16.29
C VAL A 388 -35.49 -15.55 16.87
N ASN A 389 -35.94 -14.44 16.33
CA ASN A 389 -37.23 -13.88 16.69
C ASN A 389 -38.30 -14.45 15.76
N LEU A 390 -39.04 -15.43 16.26
CA LEU A 390 -40.17 -16.00 15.54
C LEU A 390 -41.46 -15.41 16.15
N MET A 391 -42.12 -14.50 15.41
CA MET A 391 -43.38 -13.82 15.80
C MET A 391 -43.30 -13.08 17.17
N GLY A 392 -42.16 -12.43 17.46
CA GLY A 392 -41.98 -11.70 18.72
C GLY A 392 -41.53 -12.54 19.93
N MET A 393 -41.21 -13.80 19.70
CA MET A 393 -40.61 -14.70 20.71
C MET A 393 -39.15 -14.94 20.34
N GLU A 394 -38.24 -14.58 21.22
CA GLU A 394 -36.82 -14.93 21.12
C GLU A 394 -36.59 -16.38 21.53
N MET A 395 -36.11 -17.20 20.62
CA MET A 395 -35.78 -18.60 20.87
C MET A 395 -34.53 -19.00 20.09
N ASN A 396 -33.81 -20.02 20.49
CA ASN A 396 -32.69 -20.50 19.72
C ASN A 396 -33.15 -21.19 18.41
N ARG A 397 -32.27 -21.34 17.41
CA ARG A 397 -32.60 -21.88 16.10
C ARG A 397 -33.19 -23.29 16.17
N GLU A 398 -32.71 -24.12 17.08
CA GLU A 398 -33.19 -25.49 17.30
C GLU A 398 -34.63 -25.50 17.83
N GLN A 399 -34.93 -24.61 18.78
CA GLN A 399 -36.29 -24.38 19.30
C GLN A 399 -37.23 -23.81 18.23
N ALA A 400 -36.72 -22.95 17.33
CA ALA A 400 -37.49 -22.40 16.19
C ALA A 400 -37.83 -23.48 15.17
N ILE A 401 -36.91 -24.39 14.87
CA ILE A 401 -37.13 -25.56 14.00
C ILE A 401 -38.16 -26.49 14.63
N GLU A 402 -38.02 -26.85 15.90
CA GLU A 402 -38.96 -27.73 16.62
C GLU A 402 -40.36 -27.10 16.68
N HIS A 403 -40.45 -25.80 16.93
CA HIS A 403 -41.69 -25.04 16.95
C HIS A 403 -42.39 -25.01 15.58
N CYS A 404 -41.62 -24.82 14.51
CA CYS A 404 -42.13 -24.82 13.13
C CYS A 404 -42.52 -26.23 12.66
N GLN A 405 -41.85 -27.27 13.10
CA GLN A 405 -42.24 -28.67 12.85
C GLN A 405 -43.56 -29.04 13.52
N MET A 406 -43.82 -28.50 14.71
CA MET A 406 -45.11 -28.72 15.41
C MET A 406 -46.25 -27.91 14.82
N MET A 407 -45.99 -26.81 14.11
CA MET A 407 -47.02 -25.96 13.51
C MET A 407 -46.69 -25.63 12.03
N PRO A 408 -46.72 -26.62 11.11
CA PRO A 408 -46.45 -26.42 9.72
C PRO A 408 -47.54 -25.58 9.08
N GLY A 409 -47.27 -24.34 8.74
CA GLY A 409 -48.22 -23.37 8.17
C GLY A 409 -48.26 -22.03 8.91
N MET A 410 -47.49 -21.89 9.95
CA MET A 410 -47.31 -20.64 10.69
C MET A 410 -46.45 -19.67 9.87
N ALA A 411 -46.90 -18.41 9.76
CA ALA A 411 -46.11 -17.38 9.04
C ALA A 411 -44.72 -17.20 9.67
N GLY A 412 -43.66 -17.22 8.84
CA GLY A 412 -42.28 -17.12 9.27
C GLY A 412 -41.56 -18.47 9.50
N CYS A 413 -42.27 -19.61 9.38
CA CYS A 413 -41.64 -20.93 9.52
C CYS A 413 -41.04 -21.51 8.24
N GLU A 414 -41.28 -20.93 7.08
CA GLU A 414 -40.75 -21.45 5.79
C GLU A 414 -39.24 -21.63 5.78
N PRO A 415 -38.40 -20.71 6.35
CA PRO A 415 -36.97 -20.87 6.39
C PRO A 415 -36.47 -22.00 7.29
N PHE A 416 -37.30 -22.47 8.24
CA PHE A 416 -36.94 -23.48 9.23
C PHE A 416 -37.44 -24.88 8.87
N LEU A 417 -38.41 -24.98 7.97
CA LEU A 417 -39.03 -26.26 7.56
C LEU A 417 -38.32 -26.91 6.36
N ASN A 418 -37.60 -26.14 5.57
CA ASN A 418 -36.91 -26.61 4.35
C ASN A 418 -35.41 -26.85 4.57
N ALA A 419 -34.93 -26.83 5.79
CA ALA A 419 -33.50 -26.93 6.12
C ALA A 419 -32.85 -28.30 5.83
N GLU A 420 -33.61 -29.34 5.43
CA GLU A 420 -33.06 -30.65 5.10
C GLU A 420 -32.84 -30.91 3.61
N GLU A 421 -33.24 -30.04 2.69
CA GLU A 421 -33.06 -30.25 1.23
C GLU A 421 -32.16 -29.22 0.53
N GLU A 422 -31.65 -28.19 1.23
CA GLU A 422 -30.74 -27.18 0.64
C GLU A 422 -29.38 -27.14 1.36
N SER A 423 -28.76 -28.29 1.62
CA SER A 423 -27.35 -28.31 2.06
C SER A 423 -26.34 -28.10 0.92
N ASP A 424 -26.81 -27.86 -0.34
CA ASP A 424 -25.94 -27.72 -1.50
C ASP A 424 -26.16 -26.46 -2.36
N SER A 425 -26.93 -25.45 -1.92
CA SER A 425 -27.09 -24.23 -2.74
C SER A 425 -27.44 -22.92 -2.01
N MET A 426 -27.28 -22.85 -0.70
CA MET A 426 -26.96 -21.57 -0.08
C MET A 426 -25.59 -21.77 0.55
N GLY A 427 -24.59 -21.15 -0.08
CA GLY A 427 -23.32 -20.98 0.55
C GLY A 427 -23.56 -20.44 1.95
N GLY A 428 -23.48 -21.32 2.96
CA GLY A 428 -23.17 -20.87 4.29
C GLY A 428 -21.96 -19.96 4.09
N MET A 429 -21.98 -18.75 4.63
CA MET A 429 -20.75 -18.06 4.93
C MET A 429 -19.97 -19.01 5.84
N VAL A 430 -19.20 -19.90 5.25
CA VAL A 430 -18.08 -20.54 5.88
C VAL A 430 -17.09 -19.39 6.02
N MET A 431 -17.09 -18.78 7.18
CA MET A 431 -15.94 -18.11 7.73
C MET A 431 -14.93 -19.23 7.99
N GLY A 432 -14.07 -19.49 7.02
CA GLY A 432 -13.22 -20.67 6.94
C GLY A 432 -13.56 -21.46 5.67
N GLY A 433 -13.42 -20.83 4.48
CA GLY A 433 -12.77 -21.51 3.39
C GLY A 433 -11.48 -22.02 3.99
N ASP A 434 -11.02 -23.21 3.59
CA ASP A 434 -9.66 -23.61 3.87
C ASP A 434 -8.80 -22.40 3.45
N GLU A 435 -8.48 -21.52 4.42
CA GLU A 435 -7.44 -20.53 4.26
C GLU A 435 -6.22 -21.39 3.95
N GLU A 436 -5.88 -21.57 2.68
CA GLU A 436 -4.50 -21.72 2.31
C GLU A 436 -3.87 -20.38 2.74
N HIS A 437 -3.65 -20.22 4.05
CA HIS A 437 -2.73 -19.24 4.56
C HIS A 437 -1.45 -19.49 3.78
N SER A 438 -1.09 -18.55 2.94
CA SER A 438 0.14 -18.67 2.19
C SER A 438 1.24 -18.95 3.21
N GLU A 439 1.97 -20.06 3.04
CA GLU A 439 3.04 -20.47 3.98
C GLU A 439 4.09 -19.37 4.14
N ASP A 440 4.10 -18.38 3.24
CA ASP A 440 5.01 -17.23 3.20
C ASP A 440 4.52 -16.00 3.98
N GLY A 441 3.27 -16.00 4.48
CA GLY A 441 2.71 -14.89 5.27
C GLY A 441 2.33 -13.65 4.44
N ILE A 442 2.08 -13.81 3.13
CA ILE A 442 1.69 -12.75 2.20
C ILE A 442 0.24 -12.98 1.75
N GLU A 443 -0.61 -11.97 1.86
CA GLU A 443 -1.93 -11.93 1.25
C GLU A 443 -1.77 -11.44 -0.20
N TRP A 444 -2.00 -12.34 -1.15
CA TRP A 444 -1.76 -12.08 -2.57
C TRP A 444 -2.96 -11.43 -3.27
N GLU A 445 -4.17 -11.67 -2.77
CA GLU A 445 -5.44 -11.22 -3.32
C GLU A 445 -6.39 -10.75 -2.21
N ASP A 446 -7.45 -10.04 -2.59
CA ASP A 446 -8.52 -9.65 -1.66
C ASP A 446 -9.51 -10.81 -1.43
N ASP A 447 -9.17 -11.70 -0.50
CA ASP A 447 -10.02 -12.85 -0.13
C ASP A 447 -11.26 -12.44 0.68
N MET A 448 -11.30 -11.19 1.15
CA MET A 448 -12.35 -10.65 1.99
C MET A 448 -13.06 -9.45 1.34
N ALA A 449 -13.15 -9.40 0.03
CA ALA A 449 -13.61 -8.25 -0.76
C ALA A 449 -14.91 -7.61 -0.24
N MET A 450 -15.88 -8.39 0.23
CA MET A 450 -17.12 -7.86 0.79
C MET A 450 -16.87 -7.05 2.08
N MET A 451 -16.03 -7.56 2.98
CA MET A 451 -15.72 -6.90 4.26
C MET A 451 -14.77 -5.74 4.05
N ASN A 452 -13.80 -5.92 3.16
CA ASN A 452 -12.85 -4.89 2.79
C ASN A 452 -13.56 -3.67 2.20
N ASN A 453 -14.48 -3.86 1.25
CA ASN A 453 -15.30 -2.79 0.65
C ASN A 453 -16.20 -2.04 1.66
N MET A 454 -16.53 -2.66 2.80
CA MET A 454 -17.31 -2.04 3.87
C MET A 454 -16.44 -1.34 4.91
N SER A 455 -15.15 -1.59 4.89
CA SER A 455 -14.19 -1.03 5.85
C SER A 455 -13.80 0.41 5.49
N ASN A 456 -13.45 1.20 6.49
CA ASN A 456 -12.96 2.57 6.33
C ASN A 456 -12.14 3.02 7.55
N ASP A 457 -11.45 4.15 7.39
CA ASP A 457 -10.58 4.77 8.40
C ASP A 457 -11.30 5.29 9.65
N GLU A 458 -12.63 5.41 9.65
CA GLU A 458 -13.41 5.73 10.85
C GLU A 458 -13.71 4.49 11.70
N MET A 459 -13.66 3.29 11.11
CA MET A 459 -14.01 2.03 11.76
C MET A 459 -12.80 1.31 12.37
N MET A 460 -11.64 1.44 11.75
CA MET A 460 -10.43 0.72 12.15
C MET A 460 -9.18 1.57 12.03
N GLU A 461 -8.14 1.15 12.72
CA GLU A 461 -6.83 1.78 12.75
C GLU A 461 -5.75 0.74 12.66
N TRP A 462 -4.88 0.88 11.69
CA TRP A 462 -3.65 0.12 11.65
C TRP A 462 -2.62 0.74 12.59
N VAL A 463 -1.92 -0.09 13.32
CA VAL A 463 -1.12 0.33 14.47
C VAL A 463 0.33 -0.09 14.31
N ILE A 464 1.22 0.87 14.47
CA ILE A 464 2.63 0.64 14.80
C ILE A 464 2.75 0.94 16.30
N GLU A 465 3.09 -0.06 17.12
CA GLU A 465 3.31 0.10 18.55
C GLU A 465 4.80 0.01 18.90
N ASP A 466 5.34 1.03 19.55
CA ASP A 466 6.62 0.92 20.27
C ASP A 466 6.38 0.11 21.54
N THR A 467 6.78 -1.16 21.54
CA THR A 467 6.49 -2.09 22.65
C THR A 467 7.32 -1.79 23.91
N ASP A 468 8.37 -0.98 23.83
CA ASP A 468 9.16 -0.55 24.97
C ASP A 468 8.43 0.52 25.80
N THR A 469 7.61 1.34 25.15
CA THR A 469 6.88 2.46 25.77
C THR A 469 5.38 2.24 25.82
N GLY A 470 4.84 1.44 24.91
CA GLY A 470 3.41 1.26 24.67
C GLY A 470 2.78 2.41 23.88
N ALA A 471 3.59 3.34 23.33
CA ALA A 471 3.13 4.41 22.46
C ALA A 471 2.75 3.83 21.07
N LYS A 472 1.71 4.40 20.44
CA LYS A 472 1.19 3.95 19.16
C LYS A 472 1.16 5.09 18.16
N ASN A 473 1.49 4.80 16.93
CA ASN A 473 1.36 5.72 15.80
C ASN A 473 1.97 7.09 16.11
N ASP A 474 1.23 8.16 16.02
CA ASP A 474 1.66 9.55 16.27
C ASP A 474 2.08 9.83 17.74
N GLU A 475 1.82 8.92 18.68
CA GLU A 475 2.31 8.99 20.05
C GLU A 475 3.78 8.55 20.20
N ILE A 476 4.35 7.90 19.18
CA ILE A 476 5.75 7.46 19.18
C ILE A 476 6.66 8.70 19.06
N ASP A 477 7.54 8.89 20.04
CA ASP A 477 8.48 10.02 20.10
C ASP A 477 9.93 9.51 20.05
N TRP A 478 10.43 9.28 18.84
CA TRP A 478 11.80 8.83 18.61
C TRP A 478 12.72 9.99 18.23
N SER A 479 13.91 10.01 18.84
CA SER A 479 14.96 10.95 18.52
C SER A 479 16.32 10.26 18.54
N PHE A 480 17.13 10.53 17.53
CA PHE A 480 18.45 9.93 17.30
C PHE A 480 19.49 11.02 17.04
N GLU A 481 20.77 10.69 17.23
CA GLU A 481 21.88 11.55 16.82
C GLU A 481 22.33 11.19 15.40
N THR A 482 22.78 12.19 14.62
CA THR A 482 23.32 11.94 13.28
C THR A 482 24.52 10.99 13.33
N GLY A 483 24.44 9.91 12.56
CA GLY A 483 25.45 8.86 12.50
C GLY A 483 25.20 7.68 13.44
N ASP A 484 24.09 7.68 14.18
CA ASP A 484 23.68 6.50 14.92
C ASP A 484 23.34 5.35 13.97
N LEU A 485 23.76 4.15 14.32
CA LEU A 485 23.35 2.90 13.68
C LEU A 485 22.40 2.17 14.62
N VAL A 486 21.11 2.24 14.30
CA VAL A 486 20.00 1.84 15.19
C VAL A 486 19.46 0.48 14.76
N LYS A 487 19.44 -0.48 15.70
CA LYS A 487 18.79 -1.77 15.47
C LYS A 487 17.31 -1.66 15.85
N VAL A 488 16.44 -1.73 14.85
CA VAL A 488 14.98 -1.73 15.02
C VAL A 488 14.47 -3.14 14.76
N ARG A 489 13.83 -3.75 15.76
CA ARG A 489 13.14 -5.03 15.60
C ARG A 489 11.67 -4.76 15.31
N VAL A 490 11.16 -5.34 14.24
CA VAL A 490 9.75 -5.23 13.85
C VAL A 490 9.13 -6.61 13.86
N TYR A 491 8.09 -6.80 14.65
CA TYR A 491 7.27 -8.02 14.68
C TYR A 491 5.89 -7.72 14.08
N ASN A 492 5.51 -8.47 13.07
CA ASN A 492 4.17 -8.42 12.49
C ASN A 492 3.28 -9.45 13.20
N ASP A 493 2.33 -8.98 14.01
CA ASP A 493 1.56 -9.84 14.93
C ASP A 493 0.55 -10.71 14.18
N GLU A 494 0.81 -12.02 14.15
CA GLU A 494 -0.08 -13.01 13.54
C GLU A 494 -1.39 -13.26 14.32
N ASN A 495 -1.48 -12.78 15.56
CA ASN A 495 -2.64 -12.98 16.42
C ASN A 495 -3.60 -11.78 16.38
N GLY A 496 -3.32 -10.77 15.55
CA GLY A 496 -4.20 -9.64 15.31
C GLY A 496 -5.55 -10.05 14.74
N MET A 497 -6.47 -9.10 14.68
CA MET A 497 -7.83 -9.35 14.17
C MET A 497 -7.83 -9.75 12.69
N HIS A 498 -6.96 -9.17 11.91
CA HIS A 498 -6.71 -9.49 10.50
C HIS A 498 -5.22 -9.27 10.19
N PRO A 499 -4.37 -10.27 10.49
CA PRO A 499 -2.95 -10.12 10.23
C PRO A 499 -2.64 -10.24 8.74
N MET A 500 -1.91 -9.27 8.20
CA MET A 500 -1.41 -9.30 6.82
C MET A 500 -0.01 -8.71 6.75
N GLN A 501 0.64 -8.78 5.58
CA GLN A 501 1.95 -8.21 5.38
C GLN A 501 1.95 -6.68 5.39
N HIS A 502 3.09 -6.08 5.72
CA HIS A 502 3.27 -4.63 5.69
C HIS A 502 4.62 -4.26 5.06
N PRO A 503 4.64 -3.55 3.93
CA PRO A 503 5.85 -2.86 3.45
C PRO A 503 6.12 -1.65 4.34
N LEU A 504 7.20 -1.70 5.15
CA LEU A 504 7.57 -0.64 6.07
C LEU A 504 8.62 0.26 5.45
N HIS A 505 8.33 1.56 5.38
CA HIS A 505 9.19 2.59 4.81
C HIS A 505 9.71 3.57 5.86
N PHE A 506 10.98 3.99 5.73
CA PHE A 506 11.61 5.04 6.52
C PHE A 506 12.06 6.19 5.63
N HIS A 507 11.41 7.35 5.74
CA HIS A 507 11.77 8.56 5.00
C HIS A 507 13.18 9.04 5.35
N GLY A 508 13.89 9.50 4.34
CA GLY A 508 15.16 10.19 4.46
C GLY A 508 16.30 9.38 5.06
N GLN A 509 16.09 8.12 5.43
CA GLN A 509 17.10 7.21 5.94
C GLN A 509 17.20 5.99 5.03
N ARG A 510 18.23 5.17 5.29
CA ARG A 510 18.36 3.85 4.66
C ARG A 510 18.64 2.80 5.73
N PHE A 511 18.37 1.56 5.41
CA PHE A 511 18.65 0.44 6.29
C PHE A 511 19.08 -0.80 5.50
N VAL A 512 19.63 -1.78 6.21
CA VAL A 512 19.74 -3.15 5.73
C VAL A 512 18.89 -4.07 6.59
N VAL A 513 18.33 -5.11 6.00
CA VAL A 513 17.75 -6.23 6.74
C VAL A 513 18.90 -7.02 7.33
N LEU A 514 19.06 -6.98 8.65
CA LEU A 514 20.11 -7.69 9.35
C LEU A 514 19.77 -9.16 9.56
N ALA A 515 18.52 -9.43 9.96
CA ALA A 515 18.02 -10.78 10.22
C ALA A 515 16.51 -10.86 10.06
N THR A 516 16.02 -12.05 9.73
CA THR A 516 14.60 -12.42 9.75
C THR A 516 14.46 -13.65 10.64
N ASP A 517 13.53 -13.62 11.62
CA ASP A 517 13.31 -14.68 12.62
C ASP A 517 14.59 -15.15 13.32
N ASP A 518 15.43 -14.18 13.69
CA ASP A 518 16.76 -14.35 14.27
C ASP A 518 17.81 -15.01 13.34
N GLU A 519 17.46 -15.32 12.09
CA GLU A 519 18.39 -15.82 11.08
C GLU A 519 19.04 -14.67 10.32
N LEU A 520 20.38 -14.67 10.28
CA LEU A 520 21.16 -13.62 9.64
C LEU A 520 20.90 -13.56 8.13
N ASN A 521 20.64 -12.38 7.60
CA ASN A 521 20.61 -12.16 6.15
C ASN A 521 22.03 -12.31 5.56
N GLU A 522 22.21 -13.32 4.71
CA GLU A 522 23.50 -13.62 4.09
C GLU A 522 23.87 -12.67 2.96
N ASN A 523 22.88 -11.96 2.38
CA ASN A 523 23.09 -11.07 1.24
C ASN A 523 22.45 -9.71 1.50
N MET A 524 23.25 -8.72 1.87
CA MET A 524 22.75 -7.40 2.26
C MET A 524 22.47 -6.51 1.06
N GLN A 525 21.44 -5.67 1.23
CA GLN A 525 21.09 -4.60 0.32
C GLN A 525 20.69 -3.36 1.12
N TRP A 526 21.13 -2.19 0.69
CA TRP A 526 20.60 -0.94 1.22
C TRP A 526 19.20 -0.71 0.68
N LYS A 527 18.25 -0.50 1.59
CA LYS A 527 16.83 -0.31 1.31
C LYS A 527 16.30 0.89 2.08
N ASP A 528 15.15 1.39 1.66
CA ASP A 528 14.31 2.33 2.40
C ASP A 528 12.92 1.74 2.71
N THR A 529 12.54 0.69 2.00
CA THR A 529 11.27 -0.03 2.15
C THR A 529 11.52 -1.53 2.23
N VAL A 530 10.83 -2.23 3.13
CA VAL A 530 10.93 -3.68 3.28
C VAL A 530 9.59 -4.31 3.61
N LEU A 531 9.27 -5.40 2.90
CA LEU A 531 8.13 -6.24 3.22
C LEU A 531 8.32 -6.94 4.57
N ILE A 532 7.35 -6.83 5.47
CA ILE A 532 7.27 -7.58 6.72
C ILE A 532 6.09 -8.55 6.61
N PRO A 533 6.30 -9.80 6.22
CA PRO A 533 5.26 -10.82 6.16
C PRO A 533 4.58 -11.07 7.52
N LYS A 534 3.36 -11.54 7.48
CA LYS A 534 2.58 -11.93 8.67
C LYS A 534 3.35 -12.96 9.51
N GLY A 535 3.41 -12.76 10.82
CA GLY A 535 4.05 -13.66 11.78
C GLY A 535 5.57 -13.54 11.86
N GLN A 536 6.22 -12.78 10.97
CA GLN A 536 7.67 -12.66 10.94
C GLN A 536 8.20 -11.55 11.85
N THR A 537 9.42 -11.77 12.29
CA THR A 537 10.23 -10.77 13.02
C THR A 537 11.41 -10.35 12.16
N VAL A 538 11.51 -9.07 11.82
CA VAL A 538 12.61 -8.52 11.01
C VAL A 538 13.43 -7.55 11.82
N ASP A 539 14.75 -7.76 11.86
CA ASP A 539 15.71 -6.83 12.45
C ASP A 539 16.29 -5.93 11.36
N LEU A 540 15.95 -4.64 11.42
CA LEU A 540 16.50 -3.61 10.55
C LEU A 540 17.69 -2.94 11.22
N LEU A 541 18.72 -2.63 10.45
CA LEU A 541 19.83 -1.81 10.89
C LEU A 541 19.77 -0.48 10.16
N VAL A 542 19.18 0.52 10.80
CA VAL A 542 18.90 1.83 10.22
C VAL A 542 20.08 2.78 10.40
N ASP A 543 20.57 3.33 9.29
CA ASP A 543 21.65 4.33 9.22
C ASP A 543 21.03 5.73 9.37
N MET A 544 21.02 6.27 10.61
CA MET A 544 20.50 7.60 10.93
C MET A 544 21.49 8.70 10.53
N SER A 545 21.87 8.70 9.25
CA SER A 545 22.90 9.62 8.74
C SER A 545 22.35 10.93 8.17
N ASN A 546 21.03 11.02 7.94
CA ASN A 546 20.41 12.20 7.36
C ASN A 546 19.63 12.98 8.44
N PRO A 547 20.12 14.16 8.90
CA PRO A 547 19.47 14.93 9.95
C PRO A 547 18.14 15.55 9.45
N GLY A 548 17.16 15.61 10.35
CA GLY A 548 15.85 16.20 10.02
C GLY A 548 14.70 15.60 10.78
N LYS A 549 13.49 15.94 10.32
CA LYS A 549 12.24 15.35 10.79
C LYS A 549 11.70 14.44 9.71
N TRP A 550 11.46 13.22 10.04
CA TRP A 550 11.14 12.18 9.10
C TRP A 550 9.92 11.39 9.53
N MET A 551 9.33 10.66 8.61
CA MET A 551 8.21 9.75 8.83
C MET A 551 8.68 8.31 8.65
N ALA A 552 8.05 7.38 9.40
CA ALA A 552 8.08 5.95 9.10
C ALA A 552 6.64 5.44 9.05
N HIS A 553 6.31 4.62 8.05
CA HIS A 553 4.94 4.18 7.84
C HIS A 553 4.87 2.87 7.04
N CYS A 554 3.71 2.21 7.10
CA CYS A 554 3.34 1.17 6.16
C CYS A 554 3.06 1.79 4.79
N HIS A 555 3.53 1.17 3.71
CA HIS A 555 3.33 1.69 2.35
C HIS A 555 2.09 1.12 1.65
N ILE A 556 1.25 0.34 2.34
CA ILE A 556 -0.14 0.15 1.92
C ILE A 556 -0.86 1.46 2.19
N ALA A 557 -1.31 2.12 1.12
CA ALA A 557 -1.82 3.49 1.19
C ALA A 557 -3.02 3.65 2.13
N GLU A 558 -3.93 2.68 2.15
CA GLU A 558 -5.10 2.65 3.03
C GLU A 558 -4.70 2.45 4.50
N HIS A 559 -3.63 1.68 4.77
CA HIS A 559 -3.10 1.49 6.13
C HIS A 559 -2.44 2.76 6.65
N LEU A 560 -1.63 3.43 5.82
CA LEU A 560 -1.04 4.72 6.15
C LEU A 560 -2.11 5.73 6.58
N HIS A 561 -3.15 5.89 5.76
CA HIS A 561 -4.22 6.85 6.05
C HIS A 561 -5.14 6.43 7.20
N SER A 562 -5.17 5.16 7.56
CA SER A 562 -5.88 4.71 8.76
C SER A 562 -5.06 4.84 10.06
N GLY A 563 -3.82 5.33 9.98
CA GLY A 563 -2.99 5.69 11.12
C GLY A 563 -1.63 5.00 11.21
N MET A 564 -1.29 4.06 10.32
CA MET A 564 -0.07 3.24 10.41
C MET A 564 1.21 4.02 10.09
N MET A 565 1.49 5.06 10.88
CA MET A 565 2.65 5.94 10.72
C MET A 565 3.09 6.58 12.02
N PHE A 566 4.34 7.00 12.08
CA PHE A 566 4.87 7.86 13.14
C PHE A 566 5.98 8.78 12.62
N ASN A 567 6.25 9.86 13.36
CA ASN A 567 7.31 10.80 13.05
C ASN A 567 8.49 10.60 13.99
N PHE A 568 9.71 10.81 13.47
CA PHE A 568 10.94 10.76 14.26
C PHE A 568 11.90 11.89 13.87
N GLU A 569 12.88 12.17 14.74
CA GLU A 569 13.86 13.23 14.53
C GLU A 569 15.28 12.67 14.59
N VAL A 570 16.13 13.10 13.65
CA VAL A 570 17.57 12.88 13.63
C VAL A 570 18.27 14.23 13.81
N LYS A 571 19.08 14.40 14.88
CA LYS A 571 19.70 15.67 15.29
C LYS A 571 21.14 15.79 14.89
#